data_dc622d1841f9a30565a26d4d5eb18f8e
#
_entry.id   dc622d1841f9a30565a26d4d5eb18f8e
#
_cell.length_a   1.000
_cell.length_b   1.000
_cell.length_c   1.000
_cell.angle_alpha   90.00
_cell.angle_beta   90.00
_cell.angle_gamma   90.00
#
_symmetry.space_group_name_H-M   'P 1'
#
loop_
_entity.id
_entity.type
_entity.pdbx_description
1 polymer ?
#
loop_
_entity_poly.entity_id
_entity_poly.type
_entity_poly.pdbx_seq_one_letter_code
_entity_poly.pdbx_strand_id
1 'polypeptide(L)'
;MASADPRIGWTLARAAREQAELEGTVDLATGERHSWSTVKRRVDGVASALSAMDLERGDRIAILSLNSARHFELWFALPAAGLIMNDLNFRLAVEEMRFICDDSQVKLLFVDDTFLEAGRALLEACGALEGLVWLGVGEDAPDGTTAYDSLAAAEPADLPEPDAEDVAAIFYTGGTTGLPKGVMLTHRNLTSNALHAIGMVRLTSRDRYLHAAPEFHIADGAFAYAMTWVGGTHVFIPRFEPARTIAALASEAITVELLVPTMISMCLASGELEGADLGALRVLVYGASPMPAELQREAVAGFGCGFMQVYGMTEAAPIVTFFDEVAHERGLAGEEPWASRLRSAGSTVFGVRAEIRREDGTIADPGEPGEIWVQGPNMMKGYWNRPEETAHALVDGWYRSGDVAYADEGGFLFIVDRAKDMIISGGENVYTTEVEDAIYSHPAVLEAAVFGVPHDDWGEAVHAVVVLKPGVSAEPDSLIEHCRALIAGYKLPQSLDIRSSDDPLPKSGAGKILKRDLREPFWEGRERRVS
;
A
#
# COMPACT_ATOMS: atom_id res chain seq x y z
N MET A 1 -3.71 21.31 -28.32
CA MET A 1 -3.30 21.97 -27.08
C MET A 1 -2.82 20.87 -26.15
N ALA A 2 -1.58 20.96 -25.64
CA ALA A 2 -1.14 20.03 -24.60
C ALA A 2 -2.09 20.16 -23.40
N SER A 3 -2.47 19.04 -22.80
CA SER A 3 -3.29 19.01 -21.57
C SER A 3 -2.61 19.86 -20.50
N ALA A 4 -3.40 20.63 -19.74
CA ALA A 4 -2.91 21.36 -18.57
C ALA A 4 -2.77 20.46 -17.33
N ASP A 5 -3.08 19.17 -17.48
CA ASP A 5 -3.02 18.20 -16.38
C ASP A 5 -1.57 17.99 -15.94
N PRO A 6 -1.31 17.93 -14.63
CA PRO A 6 0.04 17.81 -14.12
C PRO A 6 0.65 16.44 -14.45
N ARG A 7 1.99 16.44 -14.59
CA ARG A 7 2.80 15.24 -14.82
C ARG A 7 3.77 15.05 -13.66
N ILE A 8 4.21 13.83 -13.43
CA ILE A 8 5.15 13.49 -12.36
C ILE A 8 6.40 14.39 -12.42
N GLY A 9 7.01 14.58 -13.60
CA GLY A 9 8.20 15.41 -13.77
C GLY A 9 8.03 16.86 -13.31
N TRP A 10 6.80 17.41 -13.34
CA TRP A 10 6.54 18.78 -12.86
C TRP A 10 6.71 18.90 -11.34
N THR A 11 6.43 17.86 -10.57
CA THR A 11 6.59 17.87 -9.12
C THR A 11 8.05 18.06 -8.75
N LEU A 12 8.94 17.26 -9.35
CA LEU A 12 10.38 17.34 -9.15
C LEU A 12 10.98 18.64 -9.71
N ALA A 13 10.55 19.08 -10.91
CA ALA A 13 11.00 20.35 -11.49
C ALA A 13 10.64 21.54 -10.60
N ARG A 14 9.46 21.52 -9.96
CA ARG A 14 9.06 22.53 -8.99
C ARG A 14 9.94 22.49 -7.75
N ALA A 15 10.16 21.34 -7.13
CA ALA A 15 11.00 21.19 -5.96
C ALA A 15 12.43 21.72 -6.23
N ALA A 16 13.03 21.32 -7.34
CA ALA A 16 14.37 21.76 -7.73
C ALA A 16 14.46 23.27 -8.03
N ARG A 17 13.37 23.90 -8.51
CA ARG A 17 13.33 25.35 -8.77
C ARG A 17 13.10 26.16 -7.50
N GLU A 18 12.15 25.74 -6.65
CA GLU A 18 11.69 26.52 -5.51
C GLU A 18 12.49 26.23 -4.24
N GLN A 19 13.08 25.01 -4.14
CA GLN A 19 13.77 24.52 -2.95
C GLN A 19 15.17 23.94 -3.30
N ALA A 20 15.84 24.51 -4.33
CA ALA A 20 17.06 23.95 -4.94
C ALA A 20 18.12 23.47 -3.95
N GLU A 21 18.40 24.26 -2.93
CA GLU A 21 19.47 24.01 -1.93
C GLU A 21 18.97 23.27 -0.68
N LEU A 22 17.65 23.07 -0.53
CA LEU A 22 17.13 22.28 0.57
C LEU A 22 17.41 20.78 0.36
N GLU A 23 17.54 20.07 1.45
CA GLU A 23 17.72 18.62 1.47
C GLU A 23 16.49 17.94 0.86
N GLY A 24 16.68 17.24 -0.25
CA GLY A 24 15.63 16.50 -0.94
C GLY A 24 15.57 15.04 -0.50
N THR A 25 16.76 14.38 -0.41
CA THR A 25 16.85 12.96 -0.02
C THR A 25 17.94 12.74 1.00
N VAL A 26 17.69 11.82 1.94
CA VAL A 26 18.62 11.32 2.98
C VAL A 26 18.54 9.81 2.98
N ASP A 27 19.61 9.14 2.62
CA ASP A 27 19.70 7.69 2.65
C ASP A 27 20.52 7.24 3.87
N LEU A 28 19.84 6.65 4.86
CA LEU A 28 20.48 6.28 6.14
C LEU A 28 21.32 4.99 6.03
N ALA A 29 21.21 4.24 4.93
CA ALA A 29 22.06 3.07 4.72
C ALA A 29 23.41 3.45 4.14
N THR A 30 23.46 4.41 3.24
CA THR A 30 24.67 4.88 2.57
C THR A 30 25.27 6.12 3.23
N GLY A 31 24.47 6.88 3.98
CA GLY A 31 24.80 8.18 4.54
C GLY A 31 24.75 9.33 3.52
N GLU A 32 24.31 9.07 2.29
CA GLU A 32 24.21 10.10 1.25
C GLU A 32 23.06 11.07 1.53
N ARG A 33 23.30 12.35 1.27
CA ARG A 33 22.35 13.44 1.40
C ARG A 33 22.41 14.32 0.16
N HIS A 34 21.30 14.49 -0.52
CA HIS A 34 21.24 15.27 -1.75
C HIS A 34 20.25 16.44 -1.63
N SER A 35 20.65 17.59 -2.14
CA SER A 35 19.72 18.71 -2.34
C SER A 35 18.77 18.44 -3.50
N TRP A 36 17.65 19.16 -3.57
CA TRP A 36 16.69 19.01 -4.67
C TRP A 36 17.31 19.29 -6.04
N SER A 37 18.26 20.23 -6.15
CA SER A 37 18.99 20.46 -7.39
C SER A 37 19.85 19.26 -7.79
N THR A 38 20.47 18.57 -6.83
CA THR A 38 21.25 17.35 -7.08
C THR A 38 20.33 16.19 -7.47
N VAL A 39 19.23 15.96 -6.75
CA VAL A 39 18.24 14.92 -7.09
C VAL A 39 17.73 15.10 -8.51
N LYS A 40 17.33 16.34 -8.88
CA LYS A 40 16.83 16.63 -10.23
C LYS A 40 17.88 16.31 -11.30
N ARG A 41 19.12 16.74 -11.10
CA ARG A 41 20.22 16.48 -12.05
C ARG A 41 20.48 14.98 -12.21
N ARG A 42 20.49 14.21 -11.12
CA ARG A 42 20.67 12.74 -11.15
C ARG A 42 19.52 12.06 -11.90
N VAL A 43 18.29 12.41 -11.59
CA VAL A 43 17.09 11.91 -12.29
C VAL A 43 17.16 12.22 -13.80
N ASP A 44 17.51 13.44 -14.16
CA ASP A 44 17.65 13.82 -15.59
C ASP A 44 18.78 13.07 -16.28
N GLY A 45 19.90 12.85 -15.58
CA GLY A 45 21.01 12.04 -16.08
C GLY A 45 20.57 10.61 -16.37
N VAL A 46 19.89 9.95 -15.43
CA VAL A 46 19.34 8.60 -15.62
C VAL A 46 18.36 8.56 -16.78
N ALA A 47 17.40 9.50 -16.83
CA ALA A 47 16.41 9.56 -17.92
C ALA A 47 17.10 9.74 -19.29
N SER A 48 18.13 10.60 -19.38
CA SER A 48 18.90 10.82 -20.60
C SER A 48 19.69 9.58 -21.02
N ALA A 49 20.35 8.91 -20.07
CA ALA A 49 21.08 7.68 -20.33
C ALA A 49 20.17 6.56 -20.83
N LEU A 50 18.99 6.39 -20.21
CA LEU A 50 18.00 5.40 -20.63
C LEU A 50 17.44 5.70 -22.04
N SER A 51 17.18 6.98 -22.36
CA SER A 51 16.70 7.37 -23.69
C SER A 51 17.74 7.19 -24.81
N ALA A 52 19.03 7.06 -24.45
CA ALA A 52 20.11 6.75 -25.39
C ALA A 52 20.33 5.23 -25.57
N MET A 53 19.65 4.38 -24.79
CA MET A 53 19.64 2.92 -24.97
C MET A 53 18.64 2.51 -26.05
N ASP A 54 18.69 1.25 -26.47
CA ASP A 54 17.72 0.66 -27.42
C ASP A 54 16.40 0.33 -26.70
N LEU A 55 15.74 1.38 -26.18
CA LEU A 55 14.47 1.31 -25.46
C LEU A 55 13.44 2.20 -26.17
N GLU A 56 12.21 1.70 -26.29
CA GLU A 56 11.10 2.43 -26.90
C GLU A 56 10.19 3.05 -25.82
N ARG A 57 9.53 4.16 -26.18
CA ARG A 57 8.48 4.73 -25.29
C ARG A 57 7.43 3.68 -24.98
N GLY A 58 7.13 3.54 -23.69
CA GLY A 58 6.20 2.54 -23.18
C GLY A 58 6.83 1.18 -22.85
N ASP A 59 8.15 1.02 -23.04
CA ASP A 59 8.84 -0.17 -22.54
C ASP A 59 8.81 -0.22 -21.00
N ARG A 60 8.70 -1.43 -20.47
CA ARG A 60 8.58 -1.68 -19.02
C ARG A 60 9.95 -1.96 -18.44
N ILE A 61 10.24 -1.21 -17.38
CA ILE A 61 11.50 -1.33 -16.65
C ILE A 61 11.17 -1.76 -15.23
N ALA A 62 11.75 -2.86 -14.79
CA ALA A 62 11.50 -3.36 -13.44
C ALA A 62 12.52 -2.81 -12.43
N ILE A 63 12.07 -2.75 -11.18
CA ILE A 63 12.91 -2.43 -10.01
C ILE A 63 12.77 -3.57 -9.02
N LEU A 64 13.87 -4.12 -8.53
CA LEU A 64 13.93 -5.13 -7.49
C LEU A 64 14.96 -4.71 -6.44
N SER A 65 14.51 -3.95 -5.46
CA SER A 65 15.37 -3.29 -4.49
C SER A 65 14.70 -3.11 -3.14
N LEU A 66 15.50 -2.96 -2.11
CA LEU A 66 15.06 -2.34 -0.85
C LEU A 66 14.85 -0.84 -1.05
N ASN A 67 14.22 -0.18 -0.06
CA ASN A 67 14.05 1.28 -0.10
C ASN A 67 15.40 2.00 -0.14
N SER A 68 15.52 2.98 -1.01
CA SER A 68 16.73 3.81 -1.13
C SER A 68 16.47 5.10 -1.91
N ALA A 69 17.34 6.08 -1.77
CA ALA A 69 17.28 7.29 -2.59
C ALA A 69 17.40 7.00 -4.10
N ARG A 70 18.17 5.95 -4.49
CA ARG A 70 18.29 5.54 -5.90
C ARG A 70 17.03 4.89 -6.44
N HIS A 71 16.36 4.07 -5.63
CA HIS A 71 15.05 3.51 -5.96
C HIS A 71 14.03 4.64 -6.19
N PHE A 72 13.94 5.58 -5.24
CA PHE A 72 13.09 6.76 -5.34
C PHE A 72 13.39 7.60 -6.60
N GLU A 73 14.66 7.83 -6.97
CA GLU A 73 15.02 8.57 -8.17
C GLU A 73 14.44 7.94 -9.44
N LEU A 74 14.32 6.58 -9.49
CA LEU A 74 13.73 5.85 -10.61
C LEU A 74 12.23 6.11 -10.79
N TRP A 75 11.50 6.41 -9.73
CA TRP A 75 10.08 6.77 -9.80
C TRP A 75 9.84 8.05 -10.62
N PHE A 76 10.88 8.85 -10.82
CA PHE A 76 10.85 10.05 -11.66
C PHE A 76 11.59 9.83 -13.00
N ALA A 77 12.73 9.16 -12.98
CA ALA A 77 13.57 9.01 -14.16
C ALA A 77 12.93 8.14 -15.26
N LEU A 78 12.30 7.02 -14.86
CA LEU A 78 11.65 6.12 -15.81
C LEU A 78 10.49 6.80 -16.54
N PRO A 79 9.51 7.43 -15.85
CA PRO A 79 8.45 8.15 -16.53
C PRO A 79 8.94 9.38 -17.33
N ALA A 80 10.03 10.05 -16.88
CA ALA A 80 10.62 11.16 -17.64
C ALA A 80 11.24 10.71 -18.97
N ALA A 81 11.80 9.50 -19.03
CA ALA A 81 12.27 8.88 -20.26
C ALA A 81 11.13 8.32 -21.15
N GLY A 82 9.86 8.41 -20.69
CA GLY A 82 8.71 7.84 -21.38
C GLY A 82 8.59 6.31 -21.22
N LEU A 83 9.26 5.75 -20.22
CA LEU A 83 9.25 4.34 -19.87
C LEU A 83 8.22 4.07 -18.77
N ILE A 84 7.76 2.83 -18.67
CA ILE A 84 6.79 2.41 -17.66
C ILE A 84 7.52 1.68 -16.53
N MET A 85 7.43 2.23 -15.34
CA MET A 85 7.94 1.60 -14.12
C MET A 85 7.14 0.35 -13.76
N ASN A 86 7.81 -0.74 -13.44
CA ASN A 86 7.22 -1.96 -12.87
C ASN A 86 7.97 -2.34 -11.59
N ASP A 87 7.46 -1.91 -10.46
CA ASP A 87 8.13 -2.10 -9.17
C ASP A 87 7.79 -3.48 -8.59
N LEU A 88 8.80 -4.33 -8.45
CA LEU A 88 8.62 -5.73 -8.05
C LEU A 88 8.60 -5.87 -6.53
N ASN A 89 7.59 -6.56 -6.04
CA ASN A 89 7.57 -6.94 -4.62
C ASN A 89 8.68 -7.95 -4.33
N PHE A 90 9.74 -7.51 -3.64
CA PHE A 90 10.91 -8.32 -3.32
C PHE A 90 10.63 -9.51 -2.37
N ARG A 91 9.42 -9.62 -1.83
CA ARG A 91 9.00 -10.75 -0.98
C ARG A 91 8.43 -11.92 -1.78
N LEU A 92 8.23 -11.74 -3.07
CA LEU A 92 7.77 -12.79 -3.98
C LEU A 92 8.89 -13.79 -4.26
N ALA A 93 8.53 -15.03 -4.55
CA ALA A 93 9.46 -15.99 -5.08
C ALA A 93 9.92 -15.61 -6.51
N VAL A 94 11.11 -16.04 -6.92
CA VAL A 94 11.67 -15.72 -8.24
C VAL A 94 10.71 -16.12 -9.38
N GLU A 95 10.01 -17.25 -9.27
CA GLU A 95 9.01 -17.69 -10.26
C GLU A 95 7.80 -16.76 -10.36
N GLU A 96 7.36 -16.16 -9.25
CA GLU A 96 6.29 -15.17 -9.25
C GLU A 96 6.75 -13.86 -9.90
N MET A 97 7.99 -13.42 -9.59
CA MET A 97 8.61 -12.28 -10.24
C MET A 97 8.83 -12.53 -11.74
N ARG A 98 9.23 -13.75 -12.13
CA ARG A 98 9.34 -14.16 -13.52
C ARG A 98 8.02 -14.01 -14.27
N PHE A 99 6.91 -14.49 -13.67
CA PHE A 99 5.59 -14.31 -14.26
C PHE A 99 5.28 -12.83 -14.52
N ILE A 100 5.57 -11.95 -13.57
CA ILE A 100 5.34 -10.50 -13.70
C ILE A 100 6.21 -9.91 -14.83
N CYS A 101 7.49 -10.29 -14.89
CA CYS A 101 8.40 -9.84 -15.94
C CYS A 101 7.98 -10.30 -17.34
N ASP A 102 7.52 -11.56 -17.45
CA ASP A 102 7.05 -12.13 -18.71
C ASP A 102 5.71 -11.52 -19.16
N ASP A 103 4.74 -11.35 -18.23
CA ASP A 103 3.41 -10.77 -18.51
C ASP A 103 3.53 -9.30 -18.97
N SER A 104 4.43 -8.54 -18.33
CA SER A 104 4.68 -7.14 -18.69
C SER A 104 5.78 -6.96 -19.73
N GLN A 105 6.49 -8.01 -20.15
CA GLN A 105 7.60 -7.93 -21.11
C GLN A 105 8.65 -6.90 -20.68
N VAL A 106 9.19 -7.07 -19.46
CA VAL A 106 10.25 -6.20 -18.90
C VAL A 106 11.50 -6.25 -19.76
N LYS A 107 12.06 -5.08 -20.09
CA LYS A 107 13.26 -4.92 -20.92
C LYS A 107 14.55 -4.76 -20.13
N LEU A 108 14.49 -4.08 -19.01
CA LEU A 108 15.63 -3.79 -18.13
C LEU A 108 15.22 -3.95 -16.67
N LEU A 109 16.12 -4.46 -15.83
CA LEU A 109 15.88 -4.61 -14.40
C LEU A 109 16.93 -3.83 -13.61
N PHE A 110 16.47 -2.92 -12.74
CA PHE A 110 17.28 -2.30 -11.72
C PHE A 110 17.28 -3.18 -10.47
N VAL A 111 18.47 -3.48 -9.92
CA VAL A 111 18.62 -4.43 -8.81
C VAL A 111 19.66 -3.97 -7.81
N ASP A 112 19.38 -4.07 -6.50
CA ASP A 112 20.37 -3.84 -5.44
C ASP A 112 21.20 -5.09 -5.11
N ASP A 113 22.19 -4.94 -4.22
CA ASP A 113 23.08 -6.04 -3.80
C ASP A 113 22.31 -7.21 -3.18
N THR A 114 21.19 -6.93 -2.49
CA THR A 114 20.39 -7.96 -1.79
C THR A 114 19.77 -8.95 -2.76
N PHE A 115 19.38 -8.45 -3.94
CA PHE A 115 18.62 -9.23 -4.93
C PHE A 115 19.39 -9.51 -6.22
N LEU A 116 20.70 -9.26 -6.27
CA LEU A 116 21.51 -9.43 -7.47
C LEU A 116 21.42 -10.85 -8.04
N GLU A 117 21.46 -11.87 -7.21
CA GLU A 117 21.32 -13.27 -7.65
C GLU A 117 19.92 -13.57 -8.21
N ALA A 118 18.85 -13.03 -7.59
CA ALA A 118 17.50 -13.11 -8.12
C ALA A 118 17.40 -12.39 -9.47
N GLY A 119 17.99 -11.20 -9.59
CA GLY A 119 18.07 -10.46 -10.84
C GLY A 119 18.75 -11.23 -11.98
N ARG A 120 19.87 -11.91 -11.68
CA ARG A 120 20.56 -12.79 -12.65
C ARG A 120 19.70 -13.98 -13.07
N ALA A 121 19.00 -14.62 -12.12
CA ALA A 121 18.08 -15.69 -12.43
C ALA A 121 16.91 -15.23 -13.33
N LEU A 122 16.38 -14.02 -13.09
CA LEU A 122 15.35 -13.42 -13.95
C LEU A 122 15.90 -13.11 -15.35
N LEU A 123 17.15 -12.58 -15.45
CA LEU A 123 17.80 -12.29 -16.73
C LEU A 123 17.97 -13.56 -17.59
N GLU A 124 18.28 -14.68 -16.96
CA GLU A 124 18.41 -15.98 -17.66
C GLU A 124 17.03 -16.57 -18.06
N ALA A 125 15.99 -16.33 -17.26
CA ALA A 125 14.68 -16.96 -17.43
C ALA A 125 13.70 -16.15 -18.30
N CYS A 126 13.80 -14.81 -18.34
CA CYS A 126 12.86 -13.93 -19.03
C CYS A 126 13.41 -13.50 -20.41
N GLY A 127 12.78 -13.97 -21.49
CA GLY A 127 13.28 -13.76 -22.85
C GLY A 127 13.25 -12.30 -23.34
N ALA A 128 12.47 -11.42 -22.71
CA ALA A 128 12.41 -9.99 -23.04
C ALA A 128 13.42 -9.14 -22.24
N LEU A 129 13.95 -9.66 -21.14
CA LEU A 129 14.88 -8.94 -20.27
C LEU A 129 16.28 -8.94 -20.88
N GLU A 130 16.84 -7.77 -21.13
CA GLU A 130 18.06 -7.58 -21.90
C GLU A 130 19.28 -7.17 -21.05
N GLY A 131 19.05 -6.72 -19.79
CA GLY A 131 20.15 -6.27 -18.94
C GLY A 131 19.78 -5.98 -17.51
N LEU A 132 20.83 -5.81 -16.70
CA LEU A 132 20.74 -5.45 -15.28
C LEU A 132 21.46 -4.12 -15.04
N VAL A 133 20.82 -3.24 -14.25
CA VAL A 133 21.45 -2.04 -13.68
C VAL A 133 21.57 -2.21 -12.17
N TRP A 134 22.77 -2.07 -11.67
CA TRP A 134 23.06 -2.22 -10.24
C TRP A 134 22.84 -0.91 -9.49
N LEU A 135 22.04 -0.95 -8.43
CA LEU A 135 21.67 0.20 -7.59
C LEU A 135 22.64 0.47 -6.42
N GLY A 136 23.78 -0.25 -6.34
CA GLY A 136 24.77 0.01 -5.30
C GLY A 136 25.53 1.33 -5.49
N VAL A 137 26.38 1.64 -4.52
CA VAL A 137 27.13 2.90 -4.49
C VAL A 137 28.43 2.80 -5.30
N GLY A 138 28.67 3.77 -6.16
CA GLY A 138 29.90 3.88 -6.95
C GLY A 138 29.76 3.35 -8.38
N GLU A 139 30.90 3.38 -9.11
CA GLU A 139 30.95 2.97 -10.52
C GLU A 139 31.45 1.52 -10.72
N ASP A 140 32.01 0.91 -9.68
CA ASP A 140 32.55 -0.47 -9.71
C ASP A 140 31.39 -1.48 -9.59
N ALA A 141 30.58 -1.60 -10.62
CA ALA A 141 29.43 -2.51 -10.66
C ALA A 141 29.88 -3.98 -10.77
N PRO A 142 29.11 -4.93 -10.20
CA PRO A 142 29.33 -6.36 -10.38
C PRO A 142 29.34 -6.77 -11.86
N ASP A 143 30.11 -7.81 -12.19
CA ASP A 143 30.22 -8.33 -13.55
C ASP A 143 28.83 -8.59 -14.19
N GLY A 144 28.64 -8.12 -15.41
CA GLY A 144 27.40 -8.28 -16.16
C GLY A 144 26.30 -7.28 -15.78
N THR A 145 26.63 -6.23 -15.01
CA THR A 145 25.68 -5.16 -14.69
C THR A 145 26.24 -3.79 -15.08
N THR A 146 25.36 -2.81 -15.23
CA THR A 146 25.71 -1.39 -15.41
C THR A 146 25.54 -0.66 -14.09
N ALA A 147 26.50 0.19 -13.68
CA ALA A 147 26.35 0.97 -12.46
C ALA A 147 25.29 2.07 -12.60
N TYR A 148 24.39 2.18 -11.64
CA TYR A 148 23.40 3.27 -11.58
C TYR A 148 24.07 4.66 -11.58
N ASP A 149 25.16 4.82 -10.82
CA ASP A 149 25.84 6.11 -10.70
C ASP A 149 26.46 6.58 -12.03
N SER A 150 26.80 5.65 -12.94
CA SER A 150 27.24 6.00 -14.30
C SER A 150 26.08 6.58 -15.14
N LEU A 151 24.86 6.08 -14.97
CA LEU A 151 23.66 6.63 -15.60
C LEU A 151 23.30 8.00 -15.01
N ALA A 152 23.36 8.14 -13.68
CA ALA A 152 23.05 9.38 -12.97
C ALA A 152 24.08 10.50 -13.23
N ALA A 153 25.30 10.16 -13.69
CA ALA A 153 26.33 11.10 -14.08
C ALA A 153 26.21 11.57 -15.54
N ALA A 154 25.31 10.99 -16.35
CA ALA A 154 25.11 11.41 -17.74
C ALA A 154 24.63 12.86 -17.82
N GLU A 155 25.02 13.53 -18.93
CA GLU A 155 24.57 14.90 -19.16
C GLU A 155 23.06 14.91 -19.48
N PRO A 156 22.28 15.79 -18.79
CA PRO A 156 20.86 15.93 -19.06
C PRO A 156 20.56 16.34 -20.51
N ALA A 157 19.64 15.62 -21.15
CA ALA A 157 19.14 15.93 -22.49
C ALA A 157 17.73 16.52 -22.41
N ASP A 158 17.34 17.27 -23.43
CA ASP A 158 15.97 17.76 -23.59
C ASP A 158 15.09 16.63 -24.13
N LEU A 159 14.37 15.97 -23.25
CA LEU A 159 13.50 14.85 -23.57
C LEU A 159 12.06 15.32 -23.83
N PRO A 160 11.33 14.67 -24.75
CA PRO A 160 9.92 14.97 -24.96
C PRO A 160 9.11 14.72 -23.69
N GLU A 161 8.33 15.72 -23.24
CA GLU A 161 7.42 15.52 -22.11
C GLU A 161 6.41 14.40 -22.40
N PRO A 162 6.14 13.50 -21.43
CA PRO A 162 5.06 12.52 -21.54
C PRO A 162 3.69 13.20 -21.54
N ASP A 163 2.66 12.53 -22.06
CA ASP A 163 1.27 12.98 -21.89
C ASP A 163 0.78 12.61 -20.48
N ALA A 164 -0.18 13.39 -19.96
CA ALA A 164 -0.77 13.11 -18.65
C ALA A 164 -1.48 11.74 -18.60
N GLU A 165 -1.96 11.26 -19.75
CA GLU A 165 -2.62 9.95 -19.91
C GLU A 165 -1.66 8.81 -20.27
N ASP A 166 -0.37 9.08 -20.45
CA ASP A 166 0.62 8.02 -20.59
C ASP A 166 0.71 7.21 -19.29
N VAL A 167 0.85 5.89 -19.44
CA VAL A 167 1.07 5.00 -18.29
C VAL A 167 2.48 5.26 -17.75
N ALA A 168 2.57 5.66 -16.51
CA ALA A 168 3.84 5.93 -15.82
C ALA A 168 4.33 4.72 -15.01
N ALA A 169 3.40 3.92 -14.49
CA ALA A 169 3.72 2.76 -13.67
C ALA A 169 2.70 1.63 -13.81
N ILE A 170 3.16 0.42 -13.61
CA ILE A 170 2.34 -0.78 -13.43
C ILE A 170 2.68 -1.38 -12.07
N PHE A 171 1.66 -1.54 -11.22
CA PHE A 171 1.80 -2.22 -9.93
C PHE A 171 1.04 -3.53 -9.97
N TYR A 172 1.73 -4.66 -9.77
CA TYR A 172 1.09 -5.95 -9.71
C TYR A 172 0.47 -6.20 -8.33
N THR A 173 -0.83 -6.51 -8.34
CA THR A 173 -1.57 -6.84 -7.13
C THR A 173 -1.86 -8.32 -7.08
N GLY A 174 -1.73 -8.92 -5.90
CA GLY A 174 -2.14 -10.31 -5.67
C GLY A 174 -3.66 -10.40 -5.81
N GLY A 175 -4.11 -10.91 -6.95
CA GLY A 175 -5.52 -11.24 -7.16
C GLY A 175 -5.93 -12.39 -6.25
N THR A 176 -7.12 -12.30 -5.66
CA THR A 176 -7.68 -13.36 -4.82
C THR A 176 -8.29 -14.51 -5.64
N THR A 177 -8.31 -14.34 -6.96
CA THR A 177 -8.93 -15.26 -7.93
C THR A 177 -7.94 -15.91 -8.89
N GLY A 178 -6.60 -15.69 -8.74
CA GLY A 178 -5.65 -16.23 -9.70
C GLY A 178 -4.31 -15.49 -9.73
N LEU A 179 -3.72 -15.43 -10.92
CA LEU A 179 -2.43 -14.77 -11.18
C LEU A 179 -2.48 -13.26 -10.88
N PRO A 180 -1.36 -12.64 -10.47
CA PRO A 180 -1.28 -11.21 -10.23
C PRO A 180 -1.71 -10.38 -11.45
N LYS A 181 -2.36 -9.23 -11.22
CA LYS A 181 -2.80 -8.31 -12.25
C LYS A 181 -2.02 -6.99 -12.16
N GLY A 182 -1.50 -6.53 -13.28
CA GLY A 182 -0.77 -5.26 -13.37
C GLY A 182 -1.74 -4.08 -13.47
N VAL A 183 -1.83 -3.26 -12.44
CA VAL A 183 -2.65 -2.04 -12.40
C VAL A 183 -1.89 -0.92 -13.13
N MET A 184 -2.46 -0.38 -14.21
CA MET A 184 -1.87 0.70 -14.99
C MET A 184 -2.22 2.07 -14.40
N LEU A 185 -1.22 2.81 -13.92
CA LEU A 185 -1.38 4.16 -13.38
C LEU A 185 -0.72 5.19 -14.32
N THR A 186 -1.49 6.21 -14.69
CA THR A 186 -1.02 7.32 -15.54
C THR A 186 -0.37 8.42 -14.71
N HIS A 187 0.35 9.33 -15.36
CA HIS A 187 0.86 10.54 -14.72
C HIS A 187 -0.26 11.30 -14.01
N ARG A 188 -1.45 11.42 -14.63
CA ARG A 188 -2.60 12.09 -14.03
C ARG A 188 -3.10 11.37 -12.77
N ASN A 189 -3.19 10.04 -12.79
CA ASN A 189 -3.65 9.29 -11.61
C ASN A 189 -2.73 9.53 -10.39
N LEU A 190 -1.42 9.40 -10.59
CA LEU A 190 -0.41 9.54 -9.54
C LEU A 190 -0.32 10.98 -9.02
N THR A 191 -0.34 11.97 -9.92
CA THR A 191 -0.31 13.38 -9.50
C THR A 191 -1.61 13.84 -8.84
N SER A 192 -2.77 13.32 -9.27
CA SER A 192 -4.04 13.60 -8.59
C SER A 192 -4.04 13.05 -7.16
N ASN A 193 -3.54 11.83 -6.99
CA ASN A 193 -3.40 11.24 -5.66
C ASN A 193 -2.39 12.00 -4.78
N ALA A 194 -1.29 12.49 -5.34
CA ALA A 194 -0.34 13.34 -4.63
C ALA A 194 -1.02 14.61 -4.07
N LEU A 195 -1.92 15.25 -4.86
CA LEU A 195 -2.71 16.39 -4.39
C LEU A 195 -3.67 16.01 -3.26
N HIS A 196 -4.26 14.79 -3.29
CA HIS A 196 -5.06 14.28 -2.18
C HIS A 196 -4.22 14.18 -0.90
N ALA A 197 -3.03 13.56 -0.97
CA ALA A 197 -2.13 13.43 0.17
C ALA A 197 -1.67 14.80 0.71
N ILE A 198 -1.32 15.75 -0.17
CA ILE A 198 -0.96 17.12 0.22
C ILE A 198 -2.11 17.79 0.98
N GLY A 199 -3.34 17.70 0.45
CA GLY A 199 -4.50 18.35 1.03
C GLY A 199 -4.92 17.76 2.36
N MET A 200 -4.98 16.42 2.47
CA MET A 200 -5.43 15.74 3.69
C MET A 200 -4.41 15.85 4.82
N VAL A 201 -3.11 15.68 4.54
CA VAL A 201 -2.03 15.73 5.55
C VAL A 201 -1.52 17.16 5.78
N ARG A 202 -1.91 18.11 4.92
CA ARG A 202 -1.44 19.52 4.95
C ARG A 202 0.08 19.60 4.83
N LEU A 203 0.63 18.86 3.84
CA LEU A 203 2.07 18.79 3.59
C LEU A 203 2.65 20.13 3.14
N THR A 204 3.87 20.39 3.57
CA THR A 204 4.65 21.60 3.25
C THR A 204 6.10 21.24 2.97
N SER A 205 6.89 22.20 2.46
CA SER A 205 8.34 22.02 2.28
C SER A 205 9.15 21.91 3.60
N ARG A 206 8.51 22.03 4.74
CA ARG A 206 9.15 21.84 6.06
C ARG A 206 8.99 20.40 6.57
N ASP A 207 8.15 19.62 5.91
CA ASP A 207 7.90 18.25 6.33
C ASP A 207 9.04 17.33 5.90
N ARG A 208 9.29 16.33 6.75
CA ARG A 208 10.25 15.26 6.55
C ARG A 208 9.49 13.94 6.65
N TYR A 209 9.62 13.10 5.63
CA TYR A 209 8.91 11.82 5.52
C TYR A 209 9.90 10.67 5.54
N LEU A 210 9.65 9.65 6.36
CA LEU A 210 10.47 8.45 6.41
C LEU A 210 9.85 7.35 5.52
N HIS A 211 10.60 6.87 4.56
CA HIS A 211 10.25 5.69 3.77
C HIS A 211 10.61 4.42 4.56
N ALA A 212 9.75 4.04 5.50
CA ALA A 212 9.84 2.78 6.25
C ALA A 212 8.91 1.71 5.65
N ALA A 213 7.76 2.10 5.12
CA ALA A 213 6.93 1.22 4.30
C ALA A 213 7.67 0.87 2.99
N PRO A 214 7.39 -0.31 2.37
CA PRO A 214 8.10 -0.69 1.15
C PRO A 214 7.81 0.23 -0.03
N GLU A 215 8.86 0.75 -0.68
CA GLU A 215 8.72 1.60 -1.89
C GLU A 215 8.03 0.88 -3.05
N PHE A 216 8.21 -0.43 -3.22
CA PHE A 216 7.50 -1.18 -4.26
C PHE A 216 5.97 -1.13 -4.11
N HIS A 217 5.45 -0.64 -3.00
CA HIS A 217 4.02 -0.54 -2.76
C HIS A 217 3.53 0.90 -2.93
N ILE A 218 2.48 1.09 -3.74
CA ILE A 218 1.93 2.42 -4.05
C ILE A 218 1.47 3.23 -2.82
N ALA A 219 1.27 2.60 -1.66
CA ALA A 219 0.94 3.33 -0.43
C ALA A 219 2.07 4.28 -0.02
N ASP A 220 3.33 3.84 -0.13
CA ASP A 220 4.50 4.69 0.08
C ASP A 220 4.65 5.71 -1.06
N GLY A 221 4.41 5.28 -2.30
CA GLY A 221 4.46 6.13 -3.50
C GLY A 221 3.51 7.33 -3.46
N ALA A 222 2.38 7.25 -2.76
CA ALA A 222 1.49 8.38 -2.54
C ALA A 222 2.24 9.56 -1.88
N PHE A 223 3.12 9.25 -0.93
CA PHE A 223 3.93 10.25 -0.24
C PHE A 223 5.18 10.63 -1.02
N ALA A 224 5.77 9.72 -1.81
CA ALA A 224 6.91 10.03 -2.66
C ALA A 224 6.60 11.21 -3.59
N TYR A 225 5.49 11.17 -4.34
CA TYR A 225 5.11 12.27 -5.22
C TYR A 225 4.60 13.51 -4.47
N ALA A 226 3.86 13.31 -3.38
CA ALA A 226 3.29 14.41 -2.60
C ALA A 226 4.37 15.26 -1.92
N MET A 227 5.32 14.61 -1.24
CA MET A 227 6.43 15.27 -0.56
C MET A 227 7.36 15.97 -1.56
N THR A 228 7.65 15.33 -2.70
CA THR A 228 8.40 15.96 -3.79
C THR A 228 7.70 17.21 -4.29
N TRP A 229 6.37 17.17 -4.48
CA TRP A 229 5.63 18.33 -5.00
C TRP A 229 5.71 19.55 -4.09
N VAL A 230 5.69 19.35 -2.79
CA VAL A 230 5.85 20.45 -1.82
C VAL A 230 7.31 20.81 -1.56
N GLY A 231 8.27 20.00 -2.00
CA GLY A 231 9.71 20.19 -1.76
C GLY A 231 10.12 19.83 -0.33
N GLY A 232 9.43 18.89 0.30
CA GLY A 232 9.79 18.33 1.61
C GLY A 232 10.98 17.37 1.51
N THR A 233 11.48 16.84 2.62
CA THR A 233 12.64 15.94 2.65
C THR A 233 12.18 14.48 2.72
N HIS A 234 12.77 13.63 1.88
CA HIS A 234 12.63 12.18 1.91
C HIS A 234 13.78 11.54 2.68
N VAL A 235 13.47 10.70 3.65
CA VAL A 235 14.45 9.95 4.43
C VAL A 235 14.20 8.46 4.21
N PHE A 236 15.24 7.68 3.95
CA PHE A 236 15.13 6.25 3.60
C PHE A 236 15.81 5.37 4.64
N ILE A 237 15.10 4.31 5.06
CA ILE A 237 15.68 3.12 5.66
C ILE A 237 15.40 1.93 4.75
N PRO A 238 16.32 0.98 4.57
CA PRO A 238 16.18 -0.09 3.57
C PRO A 238 14.90 -0.92 3.72
N ARG A 239 14.46 -1.12 4.95
CA ARG A 239 13.22 -1.83 5.29
C ARG A 239 12.77 -1.49 6.69
N PHE A 240 11.52 -1.71 6.97
CA PHE A 240 10.96 -1.56 8.30
C PHE A 240 11.62 -2.53 9.30
N GLU A 241 12.14 -1.97 10.36
CA GLU A 241 12.58 -2.64 11.59
C GLU A 241 12.23 -1.72 12.75
N PRO A 242 11.49 -2.16 13.80
CA PRO A 242 10.97 -1.26 14.83
C PRO A 242 12.02 -0.31 15.43
N ALA A 243 13.13 -0.86 15.92
CA ALA A 243 14.19 -0.07 16.54
C ALA A 243 14.80 0.96 15.57
N ARG A 244 15.08 0.54 14.33
CA ARG A 244 15.63 1.41 13.29
C ARG A 244 14.65 2.50 12.86
N THR A 245 13.37 2.16 12.74
CA THR A 245 12.31 3.11 12.40
C THR A 245 12.19 4.18 13.48
N ILE A 246 12.08 3.78 14.75
CA ILE A 246 11.97 4.72 15.88
C ILE A 246 13.22 5.61 16.00
N ALA A 247 14.42 5.03 15.85
CA ALA A 247 15.66 5.79 15.83
C ALA A 247 15.70 6.82 14.69
N ALA A 248 15.22 6.47 13.49
CA ALA A 248 15.16 7.39 12.35
C ALA A 248 14.10 8.50 12.57
N LEU A 249 12.93 8.16 13.13
CA LEU A 249 11.89 9.16 13.49
C LEU A 249 12.47 10.25 14.40
N ALA A 250 13.27 9.86 15.39
CA ALA A 250 13.88 10.77 16.34
C ALA A 250 15.07 11.54 15.73
N SER A 251 16.05 10.82 15.16
CA SER A 251 17.33 11.41 14.72
C SER A 251 17.20 12.33 13.52
N GLU A 252 16.25 12.06 12.61
CA GLU A 252 15.99 12.84 11.41
C GLU A 252 14.82 13.82 11.59
N ALA A 253 14.29 13.96 12.81
CA ALA A 253 13.18 14.84 13.12
C ALA A 253 12.00 14.67 12.11
N ILE A 254 11.60 13.44 11.89
CA ILE A 254 10.51 13.10 10.95
C ILE A 254 9.21 13.73 11.42
N THR A 255 8.48 14.34 10.50
CA THR A 255 7.23 15.05 10.81
C THR A 255 5.98 14.28 10.37
N VAL A 256 6.11 13.44 9.36
CA VAL A 256 5.03 12.62 8.78
C VAL A 256 5.55 11.21 8.54
N GLU A 257 4.77 10.23 8.90
CA GLU A 257 5.09 8.82 8.72
C GLU A 257 3.86 8.03 8.26
N LEU A 258 4.06 6.98 7.46
CA LEU A 258 3.05 6.00 7.12
C LEU A 258 3.45 4.62 7.63
N LEU A 259 2.67 4.07 8.55
CA LEU A 259 2.85 2.71 9.04
C LEU A 259 1.53 1.94 8.97
N VAL A 260 1.60 0.67 8.56
CA VAL A 260 0.42 -0.20 8.66
C VAL A 260 0.21 -0.65 10.11
N PRO A 261 -1.02 -1.03 10.53
CA PRO A 261 -1.31 -1.38 11.93
C PRO A 261 -0.38 -2.42 12.54
N THR A 262 0.09 -3.40 11.75
CA THR A 262 1.06 -4.40 12.23
C THR A 262 2.43 -3.80 12.54
N MET A 263 2.90 -2.83 11.76
CA MET A 263 4.16 -2.11 12.02
C MET A 263 4.02 -1.25 13.29
N ILE A 264 2.90 -0.57 13.46
CA ILE A 264 2.58 0.19 14.68
C ILE A 264 2.63 -0.74 15.91
N SER A 265 1.95 -1.88 15.86
CA SER A 265 1.96 -2.87 16.94
C SER A 265 3.37 -3.38 17.27
N MET A 266 4.20 -3.62 16.23
CA MET A 266 5.60 -4.02 16.42
C MET A 266 6.45 -2.91 17.07
N CYS A 267 6.24 -1.65 16.72
CA CYS A 267 6.90 -0.51 17.38
C CYS A 267 6.50 -0.41 18.85
N LEU A 268 5.21 -0.54 19.18
CA LEU A 268 4.72 -0.54 20.56
C LEU A 268 5.33 -1.69 21.37
N ALA A 269 5.39 -2.89 20.80
CA ALA A 269 5.92 -4.07 21.46
C ALA A 269 7.45 -4.07 21.62
N SER A 270 8.19 -3.25 20.87
CA SER A 270 9.66 -3.23 20.88
C SER A 270 10.24 -2.62 22.15
N GLY A 271 9.50 -1.75 22.84
CA GLY A 271 10.00 -0.96 23.97
C GLY A 271 10.87 0.24 23.59
N GLU A 272 11.20 0.42 22.31
CA GLU A 272 12.10 1.47 21.80
C GLU A 272 11.45 2.88 21.78
N LEU A 273 10.12 2.94 21.92
CA LEU A 273 9.41 4.24 22.06
C LEU A 273 9.69 4.91 23.39
N GLU A 274 10.07 4.14 24.43
CA GLU A 274 10.36 4.70 25.75
C GLU A 274 11.67 5.52 25.70
N GLY A 275 11.52 6.83 25.90
CA GLY A 275 12.66 7.77 25.86
C GLY A 275 13.04 8.27 24.47
N ALA A 276 12.40 7.83 23.40
CA ALA A 276 12.59 8.39 22.07
C ALA A 276 12.02 9.82 21.98
N ASP A 277 12.80 10.74 21.41
CA ASP A 277 12.31 12.10 21.15
C ASP A 277 11.56 12.16 19.81
N LEU A 278 10.25 11.97 19.87
CA LEU A 278 9.36 12.05 18.71
C LEU A 278 8.64 13.42 18.60
N GLY A 279 9.12 14.44 19.28
CA GLY A 279 8.46 15.76 19.33
C GLY A 279 8.30 16.45 17.98
N ALA A 280 9.02 16.05 16.94
CA ALA A 280 8.84 16.53 15.58
C ALA A 280 7.70 15.82 14.83
N LEU A 281 7.36 14.58 15.18
CA LEU A 281 6.33 13.79 14.52
C LEU A 281 4.94 14.39 14.79
N ARG A 282 4.35 15.00 13.78
CA ARG A 282 3.04 15.66 13.90
C ARG A 282 1.87 14.76 13.55
N VAL A 283 2.06 13.83 12.60
CA VAL A 283 1.02 12.91 12.16
C VAL A 283 1.59 11.58 11.71
N LEU A 284 0.96 10.50 12.16
CA LEU A 284 1.16 9.14 11.69
C LEU A 284 -0.06 8.73 10.87
N VAL A 285 0.15 8.46 9.58
CA VAL A 285 -0.87 7.95 8.68
C VAL A 285 -0.87 6.43 8.74
N TYR A 286 -2.04 5.82 8.82
CA TYR A 286 -2.16 4.37 8.77
C TYR A 286 -3.27 3.92 7.83
N GLY A 287 -3.17 2.71 7.32
CA GLY A 287 -4.16 2.16 6.39
C GLY A 287 -3.83 0.74 5.97
N ALA A 288 -4.34 0.32 4.82
CA ALA A 288 -4.24 -1.02 4.25
C ALA A 288 -4.99 -2.12 5.01
N SER A 289 -5.23 -1.95 6.32
CA SER A 289 -6.06 -2.85 7.13
C SER A 289 -6.75 -2.08 8.26
N PRO A 290 -7.87 -2.58 8.82
CA PRO A 290 -8.48 -2.01 9.99
C PRO A 290 -7.52 -1.98 11.18
N MET A 291 -7.65 -0.99 12.06
CA MET A 291 -6.91 -0.91 13.32
C MET A 291 -7.89 -0.95 14.49
N PRO A 292 -7.81 -1.97 15.37
CA PRO A 292 -8.69 -2.07 16.55
C PRO A 292 -8.59 -0.82 17.44
N ALA A 293 -9.72 -0.41 18.03
CA ALA A 293 -9.79 0.81 18.85
C ALA A 293 -8.80 0.82 20.04
N GLU A 294 -8.50 -0.35 20.61
CA GLU A 294 -7.51 -0.46 21.68
C GLU A 294 -6.11 -0.16 21.18
N LEU A 295 -5.72 -0.74 20.05
CA LEU A 295 -4.43 -0.45 19.41
C LEU A 295 -4.32 1.04 19.02
N GLN A 296 -5.44 1.67 18.59
CA GLN A 296 -5.45 3.12 18.33
C GLN A 296 -5.10 3.93 19.57
N ARG A 297 -5.69 3.58 20.74
CA ARG A 297 -5.40 4.26 22.01
C ARG A 297 -3.94 4.09 22.45
N GLU A 298 -3.44 2.85 22.38
CA GLU A 298 -2.05 2.53 22.70
C GLU A 298 -1.09 3.27 21.77
N ALA A 299 -1.39 3.32 20.46
CA ALA A 299 -0.57 3.98 19.45
C ALA A 299 -0.52 5.51 19.66
N VAL A 300 -1.67 6.16 19.89
CA VAL A 300 -1.71 7.60 20.17
C VAL A 300 -0.91 7.93 21.43
N ALA A 301 -1.04 7.13 22.49
CA ALA A 301 -0.28 7.31 23.73
C ALA A 301 1.23 7.07 23.54
N GLY A 302 1.62 6.06 22.75
CA GLY A 302 3.02 5.68 22.54
C GLY A 302 3.79 6.62 21.62
N PHE A 303 3.19 7.05 20.51
CA PHE A 303 3.83 7.95 19.54
C PHE A 303 3.65 9.45 19.89
N GLY A 304 2.62 9.81 20.65
CA GLY A 304 2.40 11.19 21.09
C GLY A 304 2.08 12.18 19.96
N CYS A 305 1.56 11.70 18.82
CA CYS A 305 1.27 12.52 17.64
C CYS A 305 -0.19 12.36 17.18
N GLY A 306 -0.60 13.14 16.17
CA GLY A 306 -1.89 12.96 15.49
C GLY A 306 -1.91 11.68 14.68
N PHE A 307 -3.09 11.06 14.58
CA PHE A 307 -3.30 9.86 13.77
C PHE A 307 -4.29 10.14 12.64
N MET A 308 -4.03 9.58 11.47
CA MET A 308 -4.91 9.69 10.31
C MET A 308 -5.05 8.32 9.65
N GLN A 309 -6.29 7.87 9.46
CA GLN A 309 -6.55 6.66 8.71
C GLN A 309 -6.77 6.98 7.23
N VAL A 310 -6.30 6.08 6.36
CA VAL A 310 -6.60 6.09 4.93
C VAL A 310 -7.14 4.73 4.49
N TYR A 311 -8.14 4.75 3.63
CA TYR A 311 -8.57 3.58 2.88
C TYR A 311 -8.36 3.83 1.40
N GLY A 312 -7.95 2.77 0.72
CA GLY A 312 -7.74 2.80 -0.70
C GLY A 312 -7.19 1.50 -1.24
N MET A 313 -6.83 1.52 -2.51
CA MET A 313 -6.34 0.36 -3.26
C MET A 313 -5.44 0.82 -4.39
N THR A 314 -4.63 -0.08 -4.91
CA THR A 314 -3.70 0.23 -6.00
C THR A 314 -4.40 0.86 -7.20
N GLU A 315 -5.61 0.41 -7.50
CA GLU A 315 -6.46 0.90 -8.57
C GLU A 315 -6.92 2.36 -8.39
N ALA A 316 -6.75 2.91 -7.18
CA ALA A 316 -7.05 4.32 -6.86
C ALA A 316 -5.78 5.19 -6.64
N ALA A 317 -4.60 4.69 -6.88
CA ALA A 317 -3.28 5.34 -6.86
C ALA A 317 -2.80 5.99 -5.53
N PRO A 318 -3.07 5.56 -4.28
CA PRO A 318 -4.05 4.59 -3.83
C PRO A 318 -5.26 5.16 -3.07
N ILE A 319 -5.33 6.47 -2.71
CA ILE A 319 -6.20 7.02 -1.66
C ILE A 319 -7.63 7.25 -2.16
N VAL A 320 -8.62 6.74 -1.44
CA VAL A 320 -10.06 6.95 -1.68
C VAL A 320 -10.70 7.75 -0.55
N THR A 321 -10.48 7.36 0.70
CA THR A 321 -11.04 8.05 1.87
C THR A 321 -9.99 8.29 2.94
N PHE A 322 -10.28 9.19 3.87
CA PHE A 322 -9.47 9.44 5.05
C PHE A 322 -10.32 9.79 6.27
N PHE A 323 -9.80 9.49 7.44
CA PHE A 323 -10.32 9.90 8.74
C PHE A 323 -9.23 10.68 9.45
N ASP A 324 -9.43 11.98 9.64
CA ASP A 324 -8.38 12.91 10.04
C ASP A 324 -8.00 12.87 11.52
N GLU A 325 -6.92 13.58 11.89
CA GLU A 325 -6.41 13.61 13.26
C GLU A 325 -7.40 14.23 14.25
N VAL A 326 -8.17 15.25 13.84
CA VAL A 326 -9.16 15.91 14.71
C VAL A 326 -10.33 14.96 14.99
N ALA A 327 -10.77 14.23 13.98
CA ALA A 327 -11.80 13.20 14.11
C ALA A 327 -11.36 12.06 15.03
N HIS A 328 -10.08 11.63 14.94
CA HIS A 328 -9.50 10.64 15.86
C HIS A 328 -9.50 11.15 17.31
N GLU A 329 -8.98 12.36 17.53
CA GLU A 329 -8.92 12.97 18.87
C GLU A 329 -10.30 13.03 19.51
N ARG A 330 -11.30 13.55 18.80
CA ARG A 330 -12.68 13.63 19.26
C ARG A 330 -13.31 12.25 19.52
N GLY A 331 -13.06 11.31 18.62
CA GLY A 331 -13.55 9.95 18.76
C GLY A 331 -12.98 9.23 19.97
N LEU A 332 -11.68 9.34 20.20
CA LEU A 332 -11.01 8.78 21.37
C LEU A 332 -11.42 9.45 22.69
N ALA A 333 -11.82 10.73 22.63
CA ALA A 333 -12.42 11.44 23.76
C ALA A 333 -13.89 11.02 24.04
N GLY A 334 -14.48 10.16 23.22
CA GLY A 334 -15.86 9.68 23.38
C GLY A 334 -16.93 10.63 22.85
N GLU A 335 -16.57 11.60 22.02
CA GLU A 335 -17.51 12.54 21.42
C GLU A 335 -18.28 11.92 20.25
N GLU A 336 -19.61 11.87 20.31
CA GLU A 336 -20.43 11.48 19.16
C GLU A 336 -20.58 12.61 18.13
N PRO A 337 -20.66 12.29 16.81
CA PRO A 337 -20.65 10.95 16.22
C PRO A 337 -19.25 10.37 15.99
N TRP A 338 -18.18 11.04 16.42
CA TRP A 338 -16.80 10.66 16.14
C TRP A 338 -16.38 9.35 16.80
N ALA A 339 -16.90 9.09 18.03
CA ALA A 339 -16.63 7.84 18.74
C ALA A 339 -17.14 6.61 17.97
N SER A 340 -18.35 6.70 17.43
CA SER A 340 -18.91 5.65 16.55
C SER A 340 -18.13 5.53 15.24
N ARG A 341 -17.59 6.64 14.69
CA ARG A 341 -16.85 6.71 13.42
C ARG A 341 -15.40 6.26 13.50
N LEU A 342 -14.83 6.02 14.68
CA LEU A 342 -13.47 5.45 14.82
C LEU A 342 -13.29 4.12 14.07
N ARG A 343 -14.37 3.39 13.81
CA ARG A 343 -14.36 2.15 13.03
C ARG A 343 -14.61 2.36 11.54
N SER A 344 -14.90 3.59 11.10
CA SER A 344 -15.10 3.89 9.69
C SER A 344 -13.77 3.99 8.95
N ALA A 345 -13.81 3.79 7.65
CA ALA A 345 -12.70 4.11 6.75
C ALA A 345 -12.62 5.62 6.42
N GLY A 346 -13.44 6.46 7.09
CA GLY A 346 -13.50 7.90 6.85
C GLY A 346 -14.43 8.30 5.71
N SER A 347 -14.26 9.54 5.24
CA SER A 347 -14.98 10.12 4.10
C SER A 347 -14.07 10.34 2.91
N THR A 348 -14.64 10.51 1.70
CA THR A 348 -13.87 10.63 0.45
C THR A 348 -12.90 11.82 0.45
N VAL A 349 -11.72 11.60 -0.16
CA VAL A 349 -10.76 12.70 -0.41
C VAL A 349 -11.30 13.67 -1.47
N PHE A 350 -10.68 14.83 -1.57
CA PHE A 350 -11.10 15.90 -2.49
C PHE A 350 -11.11 15.43 -3.95
N GLY A 351 -12.23 15.64 -4.66
CA GLY A 351 -12.36 15.28 -6.07
C GLY A 351 -12.64 13.80 -6.34
N VAL A 352 -12.77 12.99 -5.30
CA VAL A 352 -13.19 11.58 -5.39
C VAL A 352 -14.64 11.45 -4.92
N ARG A 353 -15.42 10.62 -5.61
CA ARG A 353 -16.76 10.22 -5.23
C ARG A 353 -16.78 8.74 -4.92
N ALA A 354 -17.45 8.36 -3.85
CA ALA A 354 -17.76 6.97 -3.54
C ALA A 354 -19.27 6.82 -3.36
N GLU A 355 -19.81 5.75 -3.91
CA GLU A 355 -21.22 5.36 -3.77
C GLU A 355 -21.28 3.92 -3.27
N ILE A 356 -22.20 3.65 -2.36
CA ILE A 356 -22.53 2.28 -1.98
C ILE A 356 -23.65 1.83 -2.89
N ARG A 357 -23.45 0.76 -3.65
CA ARG A 357 -24.45 0.27 -4.61
C ARG A 357 -24.88 -1.16 -4.29
N ARG A 358 -26.19 -1.39 -4.44
CA ARG A 358 -26.79 -2.72 -4.38
C ARG A 358 -26.38 -3.56 -5.59
N GLU A 359 -26.65 -4.83 -5.56
CA GLU A 359 -26.37 -5.75 -6.69
C GLU A 359 -27.06 -5.34 -8.00
N ASP A 360 -28.23 -4.70 -7.92
CA ASP A 360 -28.95 -4.18 -9.09
C ASP A 360 -28.37 -2.86 -9.64
N GLY A 361 -27.29 -2.34 -9.02
CA GLY A 361 -26.62 -1.11 -9.40
C GLY A 361 -27.24 0.17 -8.83
N THR A 362 -28.36 0.09 -8.10
CA THR A 362 -28.97 1.25 -7.43
C THR A 362 -28.17 1.67 -6.20
N ILE A 363 -28.23 2.96 -5.86
CA ILE A 363 -27.54 3.48 -4.67
C ILE A 363 -28.27 2.98 -3.42
N ALA A 364 -27.51 2.45 -2.46
CA ALA A 364 -28.00 2.00 -1.16
C ALA A 364 -28.38 3.18 -0.26
N ASP A 365 -29.34 2.97 0.62
CA ASP A 365 -29.72 3.95 1.64
C ASP A 365 -28.64 4.00 2.77
N PRO A 366 -28.55 5.11 3.53
CA PRO A 366 -27.65 5.18 4.68
C PRO A 366 -27.85 4.01 5.66
N GLY A 367 -26.77 3.34 6.03
CA GLY A 367 -26.76 2.14 6.88
C GLY A 367 -27.01 0.82 6.13
N GLU A 368 -27.35 0.85 4.86
CA GLU A 368 -27.56 -0.35 4.06
C GLU A 368 -26.24 -0.79 3.40
N PRO A 369 -25.86 -2.08 3.52
CA PRO A 369 -24.65 -2.59 2.89
C PRO A 369 -24.77 -2.71 1.36
N GLY A 370 -23.65 -2.45 0.67
CA GLY A 370 -23.50 -2.64 -0.77
C GLY A 370 -22.05 -2.55 -1.18
N GLU A 371 -21.76 -2.73 -2.47
CA GLU A 371 -20.41 -2.61 -3.02
C GLU A 371 -19.99 -1.13 -3.11
N ILE A 372 -18.74 -0.84 -2.70
CA ILE A 372 -18.16 0.51 -2.88
C ILE A 372 -17.81 0.71 -4.35
N TRP A 373 -18.42 1.71 -4.98
CA TRP A 373 -18.06 2.17 -6.31
C TRP A 373 -17.36 3.53 -6.21
N VAL A 374 -16.22 3.68 -6.88
CA VAL A 374 -15.35 4.86 -6.77
C VAL A 374 -15.18 5.54 -8.12
N GLN A 375 -15.24 6.87 -8.14
CA GLN A 375 -14.97 7.70 -9.31
C GLN A 375 -14.05 8.85 -8.92
N GLY A 376 -12.97 9.05 -9.67
CA GLY A 376 -12.03 10.15 -9.43
C GLY A 376 -10.91 10.20 -10.46
N PRO A 377 -10.15 11.29 -10.51
CA PRO A 377 -9.03 11.44 -11.44
C PRO A 377 -7.83 10.54 -11.13
N ASN A 378 -7.79 9.99 -9.92
CA ASN A 378 -6.77 9.05 -9.44
C ASN A 378 -7.07 7.59 -9.80
N MET A 379 -8.24 7.29 -10.42
CA MET A 379 -8.58 5.92 -10.78
C MET A 379 -7.76 5.42 -11.96
N MET A 380 -7.32 4.16 -11.87
CA MET A 380 -6.47 3.48 -12.86
C MET A 380 -6.98 3.57 -14.29
N LYS A 381 -6.07 3.42 -15.25
CA LYS A 381 -6.42 3.28 -16.67
C LYS A 381 -7.04 1.91 -17.00
N GLY A 382 -6.71 0.89 -16.23
CA GLY A 382 -7.14 -0.50 -16.41
C GLY A 382 -6.06 -1.49 -15.96
N TYR A 383 -6.31 -2.77 -16.20
CA TYR A 383 -5.35 -3.83 -15.95
C TYR A 383 -4.54 -4.15 -17.21
N TRP A 384 -3.24 -4.31 -17.06
CA TRP A 384 -2.31 -4.63 -18.16
C TRP A 384 -2.68 -5.96 -18.82
N ASN A 385 -2.84 -5.94 -20.15
CA ASN A 385 -3.22 -7.12 -20.95
C ASN A 385 -4.46 -7.88 -20.48
N ARG A 386 -5.39 -7.21 -19.76
CA ARG A 386 -6.61 -7.81 -19.21
C ARG A 386 -7.83 -6.95 -19.55
N PRO A 387 -8.26 -6.91 -20.84
CA PRO A 387 -9.38 -6.06 -21.25
C PRO A 387 -10.73 -6.48 -20.65
N GLU A 388 -10.98 -7.76 -20.45
CA GLU A 388 -12.22 -8.28 -19.88
C GLU A 388 -12.36 -7.90 -18.39
N GLU A 389 -11.30 -8.13 -17.61
CA GLU A 389 -11.26 -7.74 -16.20
C GLU A 389 -11.31 -6.23 -16.02
N THR A 390 -10.70 -5.48 -16.95
CA THR A 390 -10.81 -4.01 -16.97
C THR A 390 -12.25 -3.57 -17.20
N ALA A 391 -12.94 -4.15 -18.20
CA ALA A 391 -14.33 -3.83 -18.49
C ALA A 391 -15.28 -4.23 -17.35
N HIS A 392 -14.95 -5.30 -16.60
CA HIS A 392 -15.73 -5.70 -15.41
C HIS A 392 -15.50 -4.75 -14.23
N ALA A 393 -14.27 -4.26 -14.05
CA ALA A 393 -13.91 -3.39 -12.93
C ALA A 393 -14.27 -1.91 -13.19
N LEU A 394 -14.20 -1.44 -14.43
CA LEU A 394 -14.49 -0.06 -14.82
C LEU A 394 -15.79 0.02 -15.64
N VAL A 395 -16.86 0.43 -14.98
CA VAL A 395 -18.21 0.50 -15.57
C VAL A 395 -18.70 1.95 -15.56
N ASP A 396 -18.98 2.53 -16.72
CA ASP A 396 -19.50 3.90 -16.88
C ASP A 396 -18.69 4.97 -16.13
N GLY A 397 -17.35 4.81 -16.10
CA GLY A 397 -16.43 5.72 -15.43
C GLY A 397 -16.34 5.54 -13.91
N TRP A 398 -16.96 4.49 -13.38
CA TRP A 398 -16.84 4.06 -11.99
C TRP A 398 -16.00 2.80 -11.88
N TYR A 399 -15.16 2.76 -10.85
CA TYR A 399 -14.43 1.57 -10.46
C TYR A 399 -15.19 0.79 -9.38
N ARG A 400 -15.38 -0.50 -9.61
CA ARG A 400 -15.97 -1.45 -8.68
C ARG A 400 -14.89 -2.01 -7.78
N SER A 401 -14.92 -1.67 -6.48
CA SER A 401 -13.84 -2.04 -5.57
C SER A 401 -13.84 -3.53 -5.17
N GLY A 402 -15.02 -4.17 -5.22
CA GLY A 402 -15.22 -5.49 -4.64
C GLY A 402 -15.22 -5.49 -3.11
N ASP A 403 -15.14 -4.32 -2.47
CA ASP A 403 -15.29 -4.17 -1.02
C ASP A 403 -16.74 -3.82 -0.70
N VAL A 404 -17.32 -4.46 0.32
CA VAL A 404 -18.69 -4.21 0.81
C VAL A 404 -18.61 -3.26 1.99
N ALA A 405 -19.45 -2.21 1.95
CA ALA A 405 -19.52 -1.21 3.01
C ALA A 405 -20.95 -0.68 3.14
N TYR A 406 -21.22 0.03 4.22
CA TYR A 406 -22.33 0.97 4.30
C TYR A 406 -21.81 2.38 4.58
N ALA A 407 -22.61 3.40 4.26
CA ALA A 407 -22.31 4.78 4.63
C ALA A 407 -23.25 5.25 5.74
N ASP A 408 -22.76 6.05 6.68
CA ASP A 408 -23.66 6.76 7.60
C ASP A 408 -24.30 8.00 6.92
N GLU A 409 -25.19 8.69 7.61
CA GLU A 409 -25.85 9.93 7.12
C GLU A 409 -24.83 11.05 6.81
N GLY A 410 -23.62 11.00 7.37
CA GLY A 410 -22.54 11.94 7.13
C GLY A 410 -21.63 11.54 5.97
N GLY A 411 -21.88 10.39 5.32
CA GLY A 411 -21.07 9.89 4.20
C GLY A 411 -19.77 9.20 4.62
N PHE A 412 -19.62 8.82 5.90
CA PHE A 412 -18.50 8.03 6.38
C PHE A 412 -18.72 6.56 6.02
N LEU A 413 -17.69 5.93 5.42
CA LEU A 413 -17.76 4.55 4.94
C LEU A 413 -17.32 3.58 6.03
N PHE A 414 -18.15 2.57 6.27
CA PHE A 414 -17.85 1.47 7.19
C PHE A 414 -17.68 0.20 6.37
N ILE A 415 -16.44 -0.23 6.19
CA ILE A 415 -16.12 -1.43 5.44
C ILE A 415 -16.50 -2.63 6.29
N VAL A 416 -17.37 -3.47 5.75
CA VAL A 416 -17.87 -4.66 6.46
C VAL A 416 -17.19 -5.93 6.00
N ASP A 417 -16.83 -6.05 4.71
CA ASP A 417 -16.05 -7.19 4.18
C ASP A 417 -15.61 -6.95 2.73
N ARG A 418 -14.90 -7.94 2.18
CA ARG A 418 -14.83 -8.12 0.73
C ARG A 418 -15.96 -9.02 0.27
N ALA A 419 -16.60 -8.70 -0.85
CA ALA A 419 -17.72 -9.48 -1.38
C ALA A 419 -17.41 -10.98 -1.47
N LYS A 420 -16.17 -11.33 -1.83
CA LYS A 420 -15.68 -12.72 -1.97
C LYS A 420 -15.23 -13.40 -0.68
N ASP A 421 -14.97 -12.64 0.40
CA ASP A 421 -14.57 -13.16 1.71
C ASP A 421 -15.76 -13.31 2.65
N MET A 422 -16.88 -12.63 2.35
CA MET A 422 -18.15 -12.79 3.03
C MET A 422 -18.57 -14.27 3.06
N ILE A 423 -19.01 -14.74 4.21
CA ILE A 423 -19.43 -16.13 4.43
C ILE A 423 -20.94 -16.19 4.30
N ILE A 424 -21.46 -17.12 3.48
CA ILE A 424 -22.88 -17.41 3.41
C ILE A 424 -23.18 -18.67 4.21
N SER A 425 -23.61 -18.49 5.44
CA SER A 425 -23.90 -19.57 6.37
C SER A 425 -25.40 -19.73 6.56
N GLY A 426 -25.98 -20.83 6.12
CA GLY A 426 -27.41 -21.07 6.24
C GLY A 426 -28.31 -20.06 5.52
N GLY A 427 -27.79 -19.35 4.51
CA GLY A 427 -28.48 -18.30 3.77
C GLY A 427 -28.33 -16.89 4.35
N GLU A 428 -27.62 -16.77 5.48
CA GLU A 428 -27.31 -15.48 6.11
C GLU A 428 -25.89 -15.02 5.79
N ASN A 429 -25.74 -13.72 5.52
CA ASN A 429 -24.43 -13.12 5.29
C ASN A 429 -23.70 -12.90 6.62
N VAL A 430 -22.52 -13.50 6.77
CA VAL A 430 -21.62 -13.26 7.90
C VAL A 430 -20.40 -12.52 7.38
N TYR A 431 -20.20 -11.31 7.86
CA TYR A 431 -19.05 -10.50 7.54
C TYR A 431 -17.87 -10.90 8.42
N THR A 432 -16.77 -11.28 7.77
CA THR A 432 -15.60 -11.81 8.49
C THR A 432 -14.97 -10.80 9.42
N THR A 433 -14.98 -9.52 9.05
CA THR A 433 -14.44 -8.43 9.88
C THR A 433 -15.20 -8.23 11.17
N GLU A 434 -16.53 -8.41 11.19
CA GLU A 434 -17.35 -8.31 12.42
C GLU A 434 -16.96 -9.41 13.43
N VAL A 435 -16.71 -10.60 12.92
CA VAL A 435 -16.27 -11.73 13.76
C VAL A 435 -14.83 -11.55 14.22
N GLU A 436 -13.96 -11.05 13.34
CA GLU A 436 -12.57 -10.71 13.67
C GLU A 436 -12.50 -9.64 14.76
N ASP A 437 -13.28 -8.57 14.67
CA ASP A 437 -13.35 -7.51 15.69
C ASP A 437 -13.77 -8.07 17.06
N ALA A 438 -14.76 -8.97 17.07
CA ALA A 438 -15.17 -9.62 18.29
C ALA A 438 -14.04 -10.49 18.91
N ILE A 439 -13.31 -11.23 18.08
CA ILE A 439 -12.15 -12.02 18.50
C ILE A 439 -11.00 -11.12 18.99
N TYR A 440 -10.66 -10.05 18.25
CA TYR A 440 -9.60 -9.11 18.62
C TYR A 440 -9.85 -8.39 19.95
N SER A 441 -11.11 -8.21 20.35
CA SER A 441 -11.45 -7.61 21.65
C SER A 441 -11.06 -8.48 22.84
N HIS A 442 -10.71 -9.76 22.63
CA HIS A 442 -10.23 -10.63 23.69
C HIS A 442 -8.76 -10.33 24.01
N PRO A 443 -8.38 -10.10 25.30
CA PRO A 443 -7.05 -9.61 25.69
C PRO A 443 -5.89 -10.54 25.33
N ALA A 444 -6.14 -11.84 25.13
CA ALA A 444 -5.12 -12.83 24.76
C ALA A 444 -4.78 -12.83 23.27
N VAL A 445 -5.57 -12.19 22.40
CA VAL A 445 -5.44 -12.27 20.95
C VAL A 445 -4.41 -11.28 20.45
N LEU A 446 -3.50 -11.74 19.59
CA LEU A 446 -2.54 -10.96 18.83
C LEU A 446 -3.01 -10.74 17.40
N GLU A 447 -3.41 -11.82 16.70
CA GLU A 447 -3.91 -11.78 15.33
C GLU A 447 -5.11 -12.73 15.19
N ALA A 448 -6.04 -12.38 14.28
CA ALA A 448 -7.16 -13.22 13.93
C ALA A 448 -7.45 -13.14 12.43
N ALA A 449 -7.86 -14.27 11.84
CA ALA A 449 -8.41 -14.36 10.51
C ALA A 449 -9.66 -15.24 10.51
N VAL A 450 -10.73 -14.75 9.90
CA VAL A 450 -12.01 -15.45 9.78
C VAL A 450 -12.33 -15.68 8.32
N PHE A 451 -12.79 -16.88 7.99
CA PHE A 451 -13.20 -17.28 6.63
C PHE A 451 -14.21 -18.42 6.64
N GLY A 452 -14.90 -18.61 5.52
CA GLY A 452 -15.85 -19.70 5.34
C GLY A 452 -15.17 -21.01 5.00
N VAL A 453 -15.57 -22.09 5.67
CA VAL A 453 -15.18 -23.46 5.35
C VAL A 453 -16.41 -24.26 4.90
N PRO A 454 -16.27 -25.33 4.09
CA PRO A 454 -17.40 -26.12 3.62
C PRO A 454 -18.20 -26.71 4.76
N HIS A 455 -19.54 -26.60 4.70
CA HIS A 455 -20.46 -27.23 5.64
C HIS A 455 -21.62 -27.87 4.88
N ASP A 456 -21.97 -29.13 5.23
CA ASP A 456 -22.94 -29.92 4.46
C ASP A 456 -24.37 -29.35 4.53
N ASP A 457 -24.78 -28.79 5.69
CA ASP A 457 -26.14 -28.26 5.89
C ASP A 457 -26.25 -26.76 5.56
N TRP A 458 -25.19 -25.98 5.81
CA TRP A 458 -25.24 -24.51 5.72
C TRP A 458 -24.52 -23.94 4.50
N GLY A 459 -23.90 -24.80 3.69
CA GLY A 459 -23.05 -24.39 2.58
C GLY A 459 -21.67 -23.96 3.06
N GLU A 460 -21.59 -22.92 3.88
CA GLU A 460 -20.37 -22.49 4.56
C GLU A 460 -20.60 -22.40 6.08
N ALA A 461 -19.56 -22.71 6.86
CA ALA A 461 -19.49 -22.43 8.29
C ALA A 461 -18.38 -21.43 8.59
N VAL A 462 -18.57 -20.65 9.63
CA VAL A 462 -17.57 -19.66 10.09
C VAL A 462 -16.42 -20.40 10.77
N HIS A 463 -15.20 -20.21 10.28
CA HIS A 463 -13.96 -20.71 10.87
C HIS A 463 -13.02 -19.56 11.18
N ALA A 464 -12.31 -19.65 12.33
CA ALA A 464 -11.33 -18.67 12.74
C ALA A 464 -9.95 -19.30 12.96
N VAL A 465 -8.89 -18.58 12.58
CA VAL A 465 -7.51 -18.88 12.99
C VAL A 465 -7.00 -17.73 13.83
N VAL A 466 -6.54 -18.00 15.03
CA VAL A 466 -6.15 -16.99 16.03
C VAL A 466 -4.71 -17.19 16.46
N VAL A 467 -3.92 -16.12 16.47
CA VAL A 467 -2.58 -16.10 17.05
C VAL A 467 -2.66 -15.45 18.43
N LEU A 468 -2.15 -16.11 19.45
CA LEU A 468 -2.12 -15.56 20.81
C LEU A 468 -0.88 -14.71 21.06
N LYS A 469 -1.01 -13.74 21.97
CA LYS A 469 0.11 -12.93 22.47
C LYS A 469 1.18 -13.80 23.11
N PRO A 470 2.47 -13.41 23.08
CA PRO A 470 3.55 -14.16 23.72
C PRO A 470 3.28 -14.44 25.20
N GLY A 471 3.46 -15.70 25.61
CA GLY A 471 3.30 -16.13 27.02
C GLY A 471 1.87 -16.20 27.53
N VAL A 472 0.87 -16.04 26.66
CA VAL A 472 -0.55 -16.14 27.02
C VAL A 472 -1.14 -17.43 26.45
N SER A 473 -2.08 -18.03 27.16
CA SER A 473 -2.86 -19.19 26.70
C SER A 473 -4.36 -18.89 26.77
N ALA A 474 -5.11 -19.38 25.82
CA ALA A 474 -6.56 -19.38 25.79
C ALA A 474 -7.06 -20.66 25.12
N GLU A 475 -8.23 -21.14 25.50
CA GLU A 475 -8.88 -22.28 24.88
C GLU A 475 -9.87 -21.79 23.81
N PRO A 476 -10.06 -22.53 22.68
CA PRO A 476 -11.01 -22.16 21.63
C PRO A 476 -12.40 -21.81 22.13
N ASP A 477 -12.95 -22.63 23.03
CA ASP A 477 -14.28 -22.42 23.60
C ASP A 477 -14.39 -21.11 24.37
N SER A 478 -13.31 -20.67 25.04
CA SER A 478 -13.27 -19.39 25.77
C SER A 478 -13.35 -18.19 24.82
N LEU A 479 -12.66 -18.28 23.66
CA LEU A 479 -12.71 -17.23 22.64
C LEU A 479 -14.08 -17.17 21.98
N ILE A 480 -14.69 -18.31 21.66
CA ILE A 480 -16.04 -18.38 21.10
C ILE A 480 -17.08 -17.85 22.08
N GLU A 481 -16.96 -18.18 23.37
CA GLU A 481 -17.88 -17.68 24.39
C GLU A 481 -17.74 -16.16 24.61
N HIS A 482 -16.52 -15.64 24.50
CA HIS A 482 -16.29 -14.19 24.51
C HIS A 482 -17.03 -13.52 23.32
N CYS A 483 -16.94 -14.08 22.12
CA CYS A 483 -17.67 -13.56 20.95
C CYS A 483 -19.18 -13.64 21.13
N ARG A 484 -19.71 -14.66 21.82
CA ARG A 484 -21.15 -14.83 22.07
C ARG A 484 -21.78 -13.67 22.81
N ALA A 485 -21.01 -12.96 23.62
CA ALA A 485 -21.47 -11.75 24.31
C ALA A 485 -21.55 -10.51 23.39
N LEU A 486 -20.92 -10.56 22.19
CA LEU A 486 -20.70 -9.41 21.34
C LEU A 486 -21.44 -9.48 19.99
N ILE A 487 -21.60 -10.69 19.43
CA ILE A 487 -22.19 -10.90 18.09
C ILE A 487 -23.30 -11.96 18.13
N ALA A 488 -24.15 -11.94 17.08
CA ALA A 488 -25.28 -12.88 16.97
C ALA A 488 -24.81 -14.34 16.82
N GLY A 489 -25.59 -15.29 17.35
CA GLY A 489 -25.23 -16.69 17.43
C GLY A 489 -24.88 -17.36 16.08
N TYR A 490 -25.52 -16.97 14.98
CA TYR A 490 -25.23 -17.53 13.65
C TYR A 490 -23.90 -17.04 13.06
N LYS A 491 -23.32 -15.97 13.63
CA LYS A 491 -22.02 -15.41 13.23
C LYS A 491 -20.84 -16.03 14.00
N LEU A 492 -21.11 -16.79 15.05
CA LEU A 492 -20.07 -17.37 15.88
C LEU A 492 -19.23 -18.38 15.11
N PRO A 493 -17.90 -18.39 15.31
CA PRO A 493 -17.06 -19.45 14.77
C PRO A 493 -17.56 -20.83 15.20
N GLN A 494 -17.76 -21.71 14.25
CA GLN A 494 -18.11 -23.13 14.50
C GLN A 494 -16.86 -23.96 14.78
N SER A 495 -15.71 -23.46 14.32
CA SER A 495 -14.39 -24.04 14.61
C SER A 495 -13.35 -22.92 14.72
N LEU A 496 -12.34 -23.15 15.56
CA LEU A 496 -11.29 -22.18 15.81
C LEU A 496 -9.95 -22.90 16.01
N ASP A 497 -8.94 -22.49 15.24
CA ASP A 497 -7.56 -22.96 15.38
C ASP A 497 -6.73 -21.90 16.11
N ILE A 498 -5.92 -22.35 17.09
CA ILE A 498 -5.00 -21.47 17.83
C ILE A 498 -3.57 -21.72 17.37
N ARG A 499 -2.85 -20.63 17.09
CA ARG A 499 -1.42 -20.59 16.79
C ARG A 499 -0.65 -19.82 17.87
N SER A 500 0.63 -20.12 17.99
CA SER A 500 1.53 -19.34 18.85
C SER A 500 2.05 -18.10 18.11
N SER A 501 2.60 -17.15 18.85
CA SER A 501 3.27 -15.97 18.29
C SER A 501 4.46 -16.31 17.37
N ASP A 502 5.03 -17.52 17.48
CA ASP A 502 6.11 -18.01 16.63
C ASP A 502 5.62 -18.60 15.29
N ASP A 503 4.29 -18.76 15.13
CA ASP A 503 3.63 -19.21 13.90
C ASP A 503 2.57 -18.17 13.46
N PRO A 504 3.00 -16.99 12.98
CA PRO A 504 2.10 -15.91 12.59
C PRO A 504 1.25 -16.26 11.37
N LEU A 505 0.17 -15.52 11.16
CA LEU A 505 -0.66 -15.67 9.97
C LEU A 505 0.10 -15.26 8.69
N PRO A 506 -0.14 -15.93 7.56
CA PRO A 506 0.47 -15.55 6.28
C PRO A 506 0.04 -14.14 5.87
N LYS A 507 0.99 -13.31 5.42
CA LYS A 507 0.76 -11.91 5.07
C LYS A 507 1.28 -11.57 3.68
N SER A 508 0.58 -10.68 3.02
CA SER A 508 1.03 -10.05 1.77
C SER A 508 2.24 -9.14 2.02
N GLY A 509 2.87 -8.69 0.93
CA GLY A 509 3.93 -7.69 0.99
C GLY A 509 3.55 -6.37 1.67
N ALA A 510 2.26 -6.03 1.68
CA ALA A 510 1.72 -4.87 2.39
C ALA A 510 1.33 -5.16 3.85
N GLY A 511 1.66 -6.35 4.39
CA GLY A 511 1.33 -6.75 5.76
C GLY A 511 -0.12 -7.21 5.97
N LYS A 512 -0.92 -7.36 4.90
CA LYS A 512 -2.30 -7.83 4.95
C LYS A 512 -2.36 -9.35 5.09
N ILE A 513 -3.20 -9.88 5.98
CA ILE A 513 -3.41 -11.31 6.15
C ILE A 513 -3.97 -11.94 4.86
N LEU A 514 -3.37 -13.02 4.42
CA LEU A 514 -3.75 -13.78 3.23
C LEU A 514 -4.76 -14.87 3.61
N LYS A 515 -6.04 -14.49 3.78
CA LYS A 515 -7.12 -15.42 4.13
C LYS A 515 -7.26 -16.56 3.11
N ARG A 516 -6.93 -16.33 1.84
CA ARG A 516 -6.94 -17.36 0.80
C ARG A 516 -6.06 -18.55 1.18
N ASP A 517 -4.82 -18.30 1.57
CA ASP A 517 -3.85 -19.36 1.87
C ASP A 517 -4.25 -20.18 3.10
N LEU A 518 -4.97 -19.56 4.04
CA LEU A 518 -5.56 -20.23 5.19
C LEU A 518 -6.79 -21.07 4.83
N ARG A 519 -7.58 -20.62 3.86
CA ARG A 519 -8.85 -21.22 3.46
C ARG A 519 -8.69 -22.37 2.46
N GLU A 520 -7.76 -22.24 1.49
CA GLU A 520 -7.58 -23.23 0.39
C GLU A 520 -7.54 -24.69 0.86
N PRO A 521 -6.80 -25.06 1.94
CA PRO A 521 -6.76 -26.46 2.40
C PRO A 521 -8.12 -27.06 2.76
N PHE A 522 -9.08 -26.25 3.19
CA PHE A 522 -10.42 -26.71 3.54
C PHE A 522 -11.31 -26.94 2.31
N TRP A 523 -10.95 -26.34 1.17
CA TRP A 523 -11.73 -26.40 -0.07
C TRP A 523 -11.12 -27.36 -1.12
N GLU A 524 -10.04 -28.06 -0.81
CA GLU A 524 -9.47 -29.06 -1.73
C GLU A 524 -10.51 -30.09 -2.16
N GLY A 525 -10.74 -30.19 -3.49
CA GLY A 525 -11.71 -31.11 -4.08
C GLY A 525 -13.19 -30.72 -3.97
N ARG A 526 -13.48 -29.50 -3.50
CA ARG A 526 -14.84 -28.93 -3.42
C ARG A 526 -14.92 -27.61 -4.17
N GLU A 527 -16.08 -27.32 -4.77
CA GLU A 527 -16.33 -26.00 -5.38
C GLU A 527 -17.03 -25.08 -4.36
N ARG A 528 -16.52 -23.85 -4.22
CA ARG A 528 -17.17 -22.81 -3.42
C ARG A 528 -18.41 -22.31 -4.17
N ARG A 529 -19.57 -22.24 -3.49
CA ARG A 529 -20.85 -21.82 -4.08
C ARG A 529 -20.99 -20.29 -4.25
N VAL A 530 -20.05 -19.52 -3.70
CA VAL A 530 -20.01 -18.05 -3.80
C VAL A 530 -18.82 -17.66 -4.68
N SER A 531 -19.12 -17.03 -5.79
CA SER A 531 -18.13 -16.49 -6.75
C SER A 531 -18.05 -14.97 -6.65
#